data_e22c9bee8c4c50bdfba59654c20224b8
#
_entry.id   e22c9bee8c4c50bdfba59654c20224b8
#
_cell.length_a   1.000
_cell.length_b   1.000
_cell.length_c   1.000
_cell.angle_alpha   90.00
_cell.angle_beta   90.00
_cell.angle_gamma   90.00
#
_symmetry.space_group_name_H-M   'P 1'
#
loop_
_entity.id
_entity.type
_entity.pdbx_description
1 polymer ?
#
loop_
_entity_poly.entity_id
_entity_poly.type
_entity_poly.pdbx_seq_one_letter_code
_entity_poly.pdbx_strand_id
1 'polypeptide(L)'
;MMYVRYPLSLRQVEDLLFERGIDISHETVRFWWNRFGPMLAADIRKRRVDRHLYSTWRWHLDEVFVKINGETHYLWRAVDHEGNVLEVFATKRRDRKAALQFLQRAMKRSGRPKVVVTDRLRSYRAAMNVIGNAADQECGRWLNNRAENSHQPFR
;
A
#
# COMPACT_ATOMS: atom_id res chain seq x y z
N MET A 1 19.19 -4.42 -4.33
CA MET A 1 17.84 -3.91 -4.67
C MET A 1 17.65 -2.40 -4.39
N MET A 2 18.65 -1.58 -4.60
CA MET A 2 18.62 -0.12 -4.36
C MET A 2 17.56 0.58 -5.21
N TYR A 3 17.41 0.20 -6.48
CA TYR A 3 16.43 0.77 -7.40
C TYR A 3 14.96 0.65 -6.94
N VAL A 4 14.62 -0.41 -6.21
CA VAL A 4 13.24 -0.61 -5.70
C VAL A 4 13.00 0.16 -4.40
N ARG A 5 14.05 0.33 -3.59
CA ARG A 5 13.95 0.95 -2.27
C ARG A 5 14.03 2.48 -2.33
N TYR A 6 14.72 3.01 -3.32
CA TYR A 6 14.93 4.45 -3.50
C TYR A 6 14.47 4.86 -4.90
N PRO A 7 13.98 6.08 -5.10
CA PRO A 7 13.55 6.60 -6.41
C PRO A 7 14.77 6.96 -7.27
N LEU A 8 15.60 5.94 -7.56
CA LEU A 8 16.80 6.10 -8.37
C LEU A 8 16.52 5.84 -9.85
N SER A 9 17.13 6.61 -10.73
CA SER A 9 17.20 6.25 -12.16
C SER A 9 18.16 5.08 -12.39
N LEU A 10 18.03 4.39 -13.51
CA LEU A 10 18.97 3.30 -13.86
C LEU A 10 20.42 3.78 -13.99
N ARG A 11 20.63 5.02 -14.46
CA ARG A 11 21.96 5.65 -14.53
C ARG A 11 22.54 5.93 -13.15
N GLN A 12 21.74 6.42 -12.22
CA GLN A 12 22.19 6.59 -10.84
C GLN A 12 22.57 5.27 -10.17
N VAL A 13 21.92 4.17 -10.55
CA VAL A 13 22.31 2.83 -10.08
C VAL A 13 23.66 2.42 -10.70
N GLU A 14 23.88 2.68 -12.00
CA GLU A 14 25.15 2.49 -12.68
C GLU A 14 26.28 3.26 -11.97
N ASP A 15 26.09 4.56 -11.72
CA ASP A 15 27.04 5.41 -11.02
C ASP A 15 27.39 4.87 -9.62
N LEU A 16 26.38 4.51 -8.84
CA LEU A 16 26.55 3.93 -7.50
C LEU A 16 27.24 2.57 -7.48
N LEU A 17 27.07 1.76 -8.53
CA LEU A 17 27.76 0.49 -8.68
C LEU A 17 29.22 0.74 -9.06
N PHE A 18 29.45 1.67 -9.99
CA PHE A 18 30.81 2.05 -10.41
C PHE A 18 31.67 2.58 -9.26
N GLU A 19 31.09 3.43 -8.39
CA GLU A 19 31.75 3.89 -7.16
C GLU A 19 32.19 2.75 -6.22
N ARG A 20 31.56 1.58 -6.34
CA ARG A 20 31.87 0.36 -5.57
C ARG A 20 32.75 -0.64 -6.33
N GLY A 21 33.32 -0.21 -7.47
CA GLY A 21 34.17 -1.04 -8.30
C GLY A 21 33.40 -2.09 -9.11
N ILE A 22 32.09 -1.93 -9.29
CA ILE A 22 31.23 -2.80 -10.08
C ILE A 22 30.91 -2.09 -11.39
N ASP A 23 31.62 -2.46 -12.47
CA ASP A 23 31.42 -1.90 -13.80
C ASP A 23 30.28 -2.61 -14.54
N ILE A 24 29.09 -2.07 -14.43
CA ILE A 24 27.85 -2.59 -15.04
C ILE A 24 27.05 -1.44 -15.61
N SER A 25 26.75 -1.48 -16.90
CA SER A 25 25.96 -0.44 -17.57
C SER A 25 24.49 -0.42 -17.13
N HIS A 26 23.85 0.74 -17.21
CA HIS A 26 22.43 0.90 -16.92
C HIS A 26 21.54 0.02 -17.83
N GLU A 27 21.98 -0.35 -19.04
CA GLU A 27 21.27 -1.30 -19.90
C GLU A 27 21.29 -2.72 -19.31
N THR A 28 22.41 -3.13 -18.72
CA THR A 28 22.49 -4.40 -17.99
C THR A 28 21.58 -4.40 -16.76
N VAL A 29 21.52 -3.29 -16.04
CA VAL A 29 20.58 -3.12 -14.91
C VAL A 29 19.14 -3.20 -15.39
N ARG A 30 18.81 -2.57 -16.53
CA ARG A 30 17.48 -2.65 -17.17
C ARG A 30 17.13 -4.07 -17.56
N PHE A 31 18.04 -4.78 -18.21
CA PHE A 31 17.85 -6.18 -18.58
C PHE A 31 17.57 -7.05 -17.36
N TRP A 32 18.33 -6.90 -16.29
CA TRP A 32 18.13 -7.65 -15.05
C TRP A 32 16.80 -7.31 -14.39
N TRP A 33 16.41 -6.03 -14.37
CA TRP A 33 15.14 -5.59 -13.85
C TRP A 33 13.97 -6.25 -14.58
N ASN A 34 13.99 -6.24 -15.91
CA ASN A 34 12.93 -6.83 -16.72
C ASN A 34 12.88 -8.37 -16.58
N ARG A 35 14.02 -9.02 -16.51
CA ARG A 35 14.12 -10.48 -16.43
C ARG A 35 13.82 -11.00 -15.03
N PHE A 36 14.37 -10.43 -13.99
CA PHE A 36 14.30 -10.93 -12.63
C PHE A 36 13.27 -10.19 -11.76
N GLY A 37 12.89 -8.97 -12.11
CA GLY A 37 11.92 -8.16 -11.37
C GLY A 37 10.60 -8.88 -11.11
N PRO A 38 9.95 -9.50 -12.12
CA PRO A 38 8.72 -10.26 -11.92
C PRO A 38 8.89 -11.46 -10.96
N MET A 39 10.02 -12.17 -11.05
CA MET A 39 10.33 -13.30 -10.16
C MET A 39 10.52 -12.83 -8.71
N LEU A 40 11.29 -11.77 -8.50
CA LEU A 40 11.50 -11.17 -7.19
C LEU A 40 10.20 -10.61 -6.61
N ALA A 41 9.36 -9.98 -7.45
CA ALA A 41 8.06 -9.49 -7.02
C ALA A 41 7.11 -10.62 -6.63
N ALA A 42 7.17 -11.77 -7.32
CA ALA A 42 6.39 -12.96 -6.97
C ALA A 42 6.87 -13.57 -5.63
N ASP A 43 8.18 -13.69 -5.44
CA ASP A 43 8.77 -14.20 -4.20
C ASP A 43 8.48 -13.27 -3.00
N ILE A 44 8.62 -11.97 -3.17
CA ILE A 44 8.25 -10.99 -2.14
C ILE A 44 6.77 -11.09 -1.80
N ARG A 45 5.89 -11.24 -2.80
CA ARG A 45 4.44 -11.43 -2.57
C ARG A 45 4.17 -12.70 -1.79
N LYS A 46 4.79 -13.83 -2.17
CA LYS A 46 4.63 -15.10 -1.47
C LYS A 46 5.07 -15.00 -0.01
N ARG A 47 6.26 -14.47 0.25
CA ARG A 47 6.77 -14.27 1.62
C ARG A 47 5.90 -13.29 2.44
N ARG A 48 5.27 -12.30 1.79
CA ARG A 48 4.31 -11.43 2.45
C ARG A 48 3.06 -12.19 2.87
N VAL A 49 2.51 -13.04 2.01
CA VAL A 49 1.34 -13.87 2.35
C VAL A 49 1.64 -14.74 3.56
N ASP A 50 2.80 -15.40 3.60
CA ASP A 50 3.20 -16.25 4.72
C ASP A 50 3.38 -15.45 6.04
N ARG A 51 3.90 -14.21 5.98
CA ARG A 51 3.99 -13.30 7.14
C ARG A 51 2.63 -12.73 7.53
N HIS A 52 1.74 -12.48 6.58
CA HIS A 52 0.42 -11.88 6.82
C HIS A 52 -0.50 -12.75 7.67
N LEU A 53 -0.32 -14.06 7.72
CA LEU A 53 -1.09 -14.93 8.59
C LEU A 53 -0.91 -14.59 10.09
N TYR A 54 0.18 -13.90 10.45
CA TYR A 54 0.46 -13.49 11.84
C TYR A 54 0.37 -11.97 12.07
N SER A 55 0.36 -11.13 11.03
CA SER A 55 0.54 -9.67 11.12
C SER A 55 -0.73 -8.85 10.83
N THR A 56 -1.82 -9.46 10.36
CA THR A 56 -2.98 -8.72 9.84
C THR A 56 -4.10 -8.46 10.85
N TRP A 57 -3.84 -8.65 12.15
CA TRP A 57 -4.87 -8.48 13.16
C TRP A 57 -5.37 -7.04 13.29
N ARG A 58 -4.53 -6.03 12.96
CA ARG A 58 -4.86 -4.61 13.04
C ARG A 58 -4.52 -3.89 11.75
N TRP A 59 -5.51 -3.28 11.14
CA TRP A 59 -5.36 -2.48 9.93
C TRP A 59 -5.56 -1.00 10.23
N HIS A 60 -4.85 -0.17 9.50
CA HIS A 60 -5.01 1.28 9.48
C HIS A 60 -5.45 1.69 8.08
N LEU A 61 -6.58 2.38 7.99
CA LEU A 61 -7.16 2.81 6.72
C LEU A 61 -7.15 4.32 6.65
N ASP A 62 -6.79 4.83 5.49
CA ASP A 62 -6.86 6.26 5.19
C ASP A 62 -7.15 6.48 3.71
N GLU A 63 -7.66 7.64 3.37
CA GLU A 63 -7.79 8.06 1.98
C GLU A 63 -7.26 9.48 1.79
N VAL A 64 -6.60 9.68 0.67
CA VAL A 64 -6.09 10.98 0.24
C VAL A 64 -6.61 11.29 -1.15
N PHE A 65 -6.91 12.56 -1.42
CA PHE A 65 -7.22 12.98 -2.77
C PHE A 65 -5.93 13.19 -3.58
N VAL A 66 -5.93 12.70 -4.80
CA VAL A 66 -4.82 12.84 -5.76
C VAL A 66 -5.37 13.35 -7.10
N LYS A 67 -4.57 14.10 -7.84
CA LYS A 67 -4.91 14.49 -9.20
C LYS A 67 -4.26 13.52 -10.18
N ILE A 68 -5.07 12.90 -11.03
CA ILE A 68 -4.62 12.02 -12.11
C ILE A 68 -5.14 12.61 -13.42
N ASN A 69 -4.24 13.03 -14.30
CA ASN A 69 -4.60 13.71 -15.57
C ASN A 69 -5.52 14.92 -15.38
N GLY A 70 -5.32 15.71 -14.31
CA GLY A 70 -6.14 16.88 -13.98
C GLY A 70 -7.45 16.57 -13.25
N GLU A 71 -7.90 15.31 -13.19
CA GLU A 71 -9.11 14.89 -12.47
C GLU A 71 -8.79 14.49 -11.02
N THR A 72 -9.67 14.89 -10.10
CA THR A 72 -9.55 14.49 -8.68
C THR A 72 -10.02 13.06 -8.48
N HIS A 73 -9.17 12.27 -7.87
CA HIS A 73 -9.42 10.89 -7.43
C HIS A 73 -9.15 10.75 -5.94
N TYR A 74 -9.75 9.74 -5.33
CA TYR A 74 -9.50 9.35 -3.95
C TYR A 74 -8.71 8.06 -3.94
N LEU A 75 -7.51 8.12 -3.35
CA LEU A 75 -6.62 6.99 -3.17
C LEU A 75 -6.84 6.40 -1.78
N TRP A 76 -7.51 5.27 -1.73
CA TRP A 76 -7.76 4.49 -0.51
C TRP A 76 -6.57 3.61 -0.24
N ARG A 77 -6.13 3.54 0.99
CA ARG A 77 -4.96 2.76 1.38
C ARG A 77 -5.20 2.04 2.70
N ALA A 78 -4.84 0.75 2.73
CA ALA A 78 -4.79 -0.06 3.93
C ALA A 78 -3.34 -0.43 4.23
N VAL A 79 -2.94 -0.26 5.48
CA VAL A 79 -1.64 -0.72 5.99
C VAL A 79 -1.85 -1.58 7.24
N ASP A 80 -0.94 -2.52 7.49
CA ASP A 80 -0.94 -3.30 8.71
C ASP A 80 -0.31 -2.51 9.87
N HIS A 81 -0.24 -3.15 11.05
CA HIS A 81 0.34 -2.55 12.25
C HIS A 81 1.87 -2.32 12.13
N GLU A 82 2.54 -2.94 11.16
CA GLU A 82 3.95 -2.71 10.85
C GLU A 82 4.15 -1.57 9.82
N GLY A 83 3.05 -1.11 9.18
CA GLY A 83 3.08 -0.09 8.13
C GLY A 83 3.22 -0.67 6.70
N ASN A 84 3.15 -2.00 6.54
CA ASN A 84 3.17 -2.61 5.21
C ASN A 84 1.86 -2.37 4.49
N VAL A 85 1.94 -2.05 3.20
CA VAL A 85 0.76 -1.80 2.36
C VAL A 85 0.05 -3.11 2.05
N LEU A 86 -1.20 -3.19 2.47
CA LEU A 86 -2.10 -4.32 2.21
C LEU A 86 -2.85 -4.15 0.89
N GLU A 87 -3.44 -2.97 0.67
CA GLU A 87 -4.19 -2.65 -0.53
C GLU A 87 -4.11 -1.16 -0.85
N VAL A 88 -4.14 -0.83 -2.14
CA VAL A 88 -4.27 0.53 -2.67
C VAL A 88 -5.36 0.51 -3.74
N PHE A 89 -6.32 1.42 -3.64
CA PHE A 89 -7.45 1.48 -4.54
C PHE A 89 -7.81 2.94 -4.86
N ALA A 90 -7.95 3.28 -6.13
CA ALA A 90 -8.31 4.61 -6.57
C ALA A 90 -9.77 4.66 -7.04
N THR A 91 -10.50 5.71 -6.66
CA THR A 91 -11.90 5.94 -7.08
C THR A 91 -12.13 7.41 -7.41
N LYS A 92 -13.14 7.68 -8.25
CA LYS A 92 -13.63 9.05 -8.52
C LYS A 92 -14.51 9.61 -7.40
N ARG A 93 -15.05 8.77 -6.52
CA ARG A 93 -15.97 9.16 -5.44
C ARG A 93 -15.48 8.67 -4.09
N ARG A 94 -15.76 9.47 -3.06
CA ARG A 94 -15.49 9.17 -1.64
C ARG A 94 -16.81 8.84 -0.94
N ASP A 95 -17.40 7.71 -1.28
CA ASP A 95 -18.70 7.30 -0.77
C ASP A 95 -18.66 5.91 -0.13
N ARG A 96 -19.80 5.47 0.43
CA ARG A 96 -19.96 4.15 1.04
C ARG A 96 -19.63 3.01 0.05
N LYS A 97 -20.01 3.16 -1.23
CA LYS A 97 -19.79 2.12 -2.25
C LYS A 97 -18.30 1.95 -2.53
N ALA A 98 -17.56 3.05 -2.65
CA ALA A 98 -16.11 3.04 -2.83
C ALA A 98 -15.41 2.41 -1.61
N ALA A 99 -15.78 2.82 -0.38
CA ALA A 99 -15.25 2.25 0.85
C ALA A 99 -15.55 0.74 0.96
N LEU A 100 -16.76 0.30 0.59
CA LEU A 100 -17.14 -1.11 0.59
C LEU A 100 -16.30 -1.93 -0.40
N GLN A 101 -16.16 -1.46 -1.64
CA GLN A 101 -15.34 -2.12 -2.65
C GLN A 101 -13.88 -2.23 -2.20
N PHE A 102 -13.33 -1.16 -1.64
CA PHE A 102 -11.97 -1.14 -1.11
C PHE A 102 -11.77 -2.17 0.00
N LEU A 103 -12.65 -2.18 1.02
CA LEU A 103 -12.59 -3.13 2.13
C LEU A 103 -12.72 -4.59 1.66
N GLN A 104 -13.66 -4.87 0.76
CA GLN A 104 -13.85 -6.20 0.19
C GLN A 104 -12.61 -6.69 -0.55
N ARG A 105 -11.95 -5.82 -1.35
CA ARG A 105 -10.70 -6.14 -2.03
C ARG A 105 -9.57 -6.41 -1.04
N ALA A 106 -9.40 -5.54 -0.05
CA ALA A 106 -8.39 -5.69 0.97
C ALA A 106 -8.57 -7.00 1.75
N MET A 107 -9.80 -7.31 2.17
CA MET A 107 -10.12 -8.54 2.91
C MET A 107 -9.99 -9.81 2.06
N LYS A 108 -10.34 -9.75 0.76
CA LYS A 108 -10.14 -10.87 -0.16
C LYS A 108 -8.66 -11.22 -0.31
N ARG A 109 -7.78 -10.21 -0.25
CA ARG A 109 -6.34 -10.36 -0.48
C ARG A 109 -5.56 -10.70 0.79
N SER A 110 -5.94 -10.11 1.92
CA SER A 110 -5.14 -10.13 3.15
C SER A 110 -5.89 -10.73 4.36
N GLY A 111 -7.09 -11.31 4.14
CA GLY A 111 -7.91 -11.86 5.23
C GLY A 111 -8.69 -10.79 5.99
N ARG A 112 -9.42 -11.20 7.04
CA ARG A 112 -10.19 -10.29 7.90
C ARG A 112 -9.35 -9.80 9.07
N PRO A 113 -9.25 -8.48 9.30
CA PRO A 113 -8.61 -7.94 10.49
C PRO A 113 -9.52 -8.13 11.72
N LYS A 114 -8.91 -8.18 12.90
CA LYS A 114 -9.62 -8.12 14.19
C LYS A 114 -9.95 -6.69 14.62
N VAL A 115 -9.12 -5.73 14.17
CA VAL A 115 -9.28 -4.32 14.47
C VAL A 115 -9.02 -3.51 13.20
N VAL A 116 -9.89 -2.55 12.93
CA VAL A 116 -9.77 -1.60 11.83
C VAL A 116 -9.71 -0.18 12.37
N VAL A 117 -8.55 0.44 12.28
CA VAL A 117 -8.34 1.84 12.66
C VAL A 117 -8.63 2.72 11.46
N THR A 118 -9.52 3.70 11.63
CA THR A 118 -9.86 4.68 10.59
C THR A 118 -9.86 6.09 11.18
N ASP A 119 -9.85 7.09 10.30
CA ASP A 119 -10.37 8.39 10.66
C ASP A 119 -11.90 8.29 10.93
N ARG A 120 -12.54 9.40 11.30
CA ARG A 120 -13.98 9.44 11.57
C ARG A 120 -14.86 9.48 10.32
N LEU A 121 -14.33 9.07 9.15
CA LEU A 121 -15.08 9.10 7.91
C LEU A 121 -16.30 8.17 7.96
N ARG A 122 -17.48 8.74 7.74
CA ARG A 122 -18.77 8.01 7.83
C ARG A 122 -18.87 6.85 6.81
N SER A 123 -18.21 6.96 5.65
CA SER A 123 -18.20 5.91 4.62
C SER A 123 -17.58 4.61 5.08
N TYR A 124 -16.51 4.65 5.90
CA TYR A 124 -15.93 3.44 6.48
C TYR A 124 -16.91 2.72 7.40
N ARG A 125 -17.50 3.45 8.35
CA ARG A 125 -18.48 2.85 9.28
C ARG A 125 -19.68 2.26 8.55
N ALA A 126 -20.21 2.98 7.55
CA ALA A 126 -21.31 2.50 6.74
C ALA A 126 -20.97 1.25 5.90
N ALA A 127 -19.74 1.18 5.39
CA ALA A 127 -19.25 0.00 4.66
C ALA A 127 -19.01 -1.19 5.60
N MET A 128 -18.43 -0.94 6.78
CA MET A 128 -18.17 -1.97 7.79
C MET A 128 -19.45 -2.56 8.38
N ASN A 129 -20.54 -1.77 8.52
CA ASN A 129 -21.87 -2.28 8.87
C ASN A 129 -22.38 -3.30 7.85
N VAL A 130 -22.14 -3.07 6.54
CA VAL A 130 -22.55 -4.01 5.48
C VAL A 130 -21.73 -5.30 5.54
N ILE A 131 -20.45 -5.22 5.89
CA ILE A 131 -19.54 -6.38 5.99
C ILE A 131 -19.77 -7.16 7.29
N GLY A 132 -20.37 -6.53 8.30
CA GLY A 132 -20.62 -7.14 9.62
C GLY A 132 -19.44 -7.06 10.58
N ASN A 133 -18.54 -6.08 10.42
CA ASN A 133 -17.39 -5.86 11.30
C ASN A 133 -17.29 -4.43 11.87
N ALA A 134 -18.41 -3.75 11.98
CA ALA A 134 -18.44 -2.37 12.50
C ALA A 134 -18.05 -2.28 14.00
N ALA A 135 -18.20 -3.37 14.76
CA ALA A 135 -17.75 -3.44 16.14
C ALA A 135 -16.21 -3.43 16.27
N ASP A 136 -15.51 -3.84 15.21
CA ASP A 136 -14.05 -3.92 15.17
C ASP A 136 -13.40 -2.57 14.80
N GLN A 137 -14.20 -1.52 14.60
CA GLN A 137 -13.72 -0.20 14.20
C GLN A 137 -13.23 0.60 15.39
N GLU A 138 -11.99 1.03 15.34
CA GLU A 138 -11.43 2.02 16.27
C GLU A 138 -11.20 3.36 15.54
N CYS A 139 -11.60 4.46 16.20
CA CYS A 139 -11.42 5.81 15.69
C CYS A 139 -10.74 6.68 16.75
N GLY A 140 -9.63 7.32 16.42
CA GLY A 140 -8.94 8.21 17.35
C GLY A 140 -7.96 9.12 16.63
N ARG A 141 -7.76 10.34 17.19
CA ARG A 141 -6.95 11.41 16.57
C ARG A 141 -5.51 10.99 16.25
N TRP A 142 -4.92 10.10 17.05
CA TRP A 142 -3.53 9.68 16.90
C TRP A 142 -3.39 8.20 16.47
N LEU A 143 -4.48 7.47 16.45
CA LEU A 143 -4.46 6.05 16.16
C LEU A 143 -4.16 5.75 14.68
N ASN A 144 -4.47 6.70 13.78
CA ASN A 144 -4.36 6.50 12.32
C ASN A 144 -3.08 7.05 11.68
N ASN A 145 -2.14 7.59 12.46
CA ASN A 145 -0.89 8.18 11.96
C ASN A 145 -0.11 7.24 11.01
N ARG A 146 -0.22 5.93 11.18
CA ARG A 146 0.45 4.95 10.30
C ARG A 146 -0.07 5.00 8.87
N ALA A 147 -1.39 5.06 8.70
CA ALA A 147 -1.98 5.19 7.37
C ALA A 147 -1.70 6.57 6.78
N GLU A 148 -1.81 7.64 7.56
CA GLU A 148 -1.49 9.00 7.14
C GLU A 148 -0.04 9.15 6.69
N ASN A 149 0.92 8.59 7.44
CA ASN A 149 2.33 8.59 7.06
C ASN A 149 2.60 7.77 5.79
N SER A 150 1.81 6.74 5.54
CA SER A 150 1.95 5.92 4.34
C SER A 150 1.58 6.67 3.05
N HIS A 151 0.84 7.80 3.15
CA HIS A 151 0.46 8.65 2.03
C HIS A 151 1.47 9.76 1.70
N GLN A 152 2.49 9.98 2.55
CA GLN A 152 3.46 11.07 2.33
C GLN A 152 4.07 11.12 0.93
N PRO A 153 4.41 9.99 0.28
CA PRO A 153 4.94 10.01 -1.09
C PRO A 153 3.96 10.52 -2.17
N PHE A 154 2.68 10.67 -1.84
CA PHE A 154 1.61 11.07 -2.79
C PHE A 154 1.03 12.47 -2.51
N ARG A 155 1.56 13.18 -1.52
CA ARG A 155 1.17 14.56 -1.15
C ARG A 155 1.97 15.62 -1.86
#